data_d219f984ca79c9d3230a1ffd362ac9e3
#
_entry.id   d219f984ca79c9d3230a1ffd362ac9e3
#
_cell.length_a   1.000
_cell.length_b   1.000
_cell.length_c   1.000
_cell.angle_alpha   90.00
_cell.angle_beta   90.00
_cell.angle_gamma   90.00
#
_symmetry.space_group_name_H-M   'P 1'
#
loop_
_entity.id
_entity.type
_entity.pdbx_description
1 polymer ?
#
loop_
_entity_poly.entity_id
_entity_poly.type
_entity_poly.pdbx_seq_one_letter_code
_entity_poly.pdbx_strand_id
1 'polypeptide(L)'
;RINMQKRFVVKERSTELVQGFRHSVPYINAHRGKTFVIMLGGEAIEHENFSNIVNDIGLLHSLGIRLVVVYGARPQIDANLAQHNYEPIYHKHTRVTDAHTLELVKQAAGLLQLDITARLSMSLNNTPLQGAHINVVSGNFIIAQPLGVDDGIDYCHSGRIRRIDEDAIHRQLDSNAIVLIGPVAVSVTGESFNLTSEEVATQLAIKLKAEKMIGFCSSQGVTDAEGNILSELFPNDAQKRLEELEEGGDYHSGTVRFLRGAVKGCRSGVRRSHLISYQEDGALVQELFSRDGIGTQIVMESAEQVRRATINDIGGILELIRPLEQQGILVRRSREQLEMEIDKFTIIERDNLTIACAALYPFLEEKIGEMACVAVHPDYRSSSRGEMLLQRVENQARQMGLKKLFVLTTRSIHWFQERGFTPAEVDVLPMQKQALYNYQRRSKILLADL
;
A
#
# COMPACT_ATOMS: atom_id res chain seq x y z
N ARG A 1 -14.46 -30.20 -64.61
CA ARG A 1 -15.08 -29.52 -63.45
C ARG A 1 -13.97 -28.73 -62.77
N ILE A 2 -13.86 -27.44 -63.11
CA ILE A 2 -12.92 -26.50 -62.49
C ILE A 2 -13.59 -25.99 -61.23
N ASN A 3 -13.05 -26.36 -60.07
CA ASN A 3 -13.51 -25.87 -58.79
C ASN A 3 -12.86 -24.50 -58.55
N MET A 4 -13.55 -23.44 -59.01
CA MET A 4 -13.15 -22.06 -58.66
C MET A 4 -13.55 -21.77 -57.23
N GLN A 5 -12.68 -22.06 -56.28
CA GLN A 5 -12.77 -21.47 -54.95
C GLN A 5 -12.61 -19.95 -55.11
N LYS A 6 -13.73 -19.22 -54.94
CA LYS A 6 -13.70 -17.79 -54.82
C LYS A 6 -12.83 -17.46 -53.57
N ARG A 7 -11.58 -17.07 -53.79
CA ARG A 7 -10.76 -16.47 -52.74
C ARG A 7 -11.40 -15.11 -52.41
N PHE A 8 -12.02 -15.02 -51.25
CA PHE A 8 -12.44 -13.73 -50.72
C PHE A 8 -11.18 -12.94 -50.36
N VAL A 9 -10.94 -11.83 -51.08
CA VAL A 9 -9.87 -10.90 -50.75
C VAL A 9 -10.36 -10.01 -49.61
N VAL A 10 -9.77 -10.16 -48.45
CA VAL A 10 -10.05 -9.30 -47.28
C VAL A 10 -9.38 -7.95 -47.51
N LYS A 11 -10.17 -6.88 -47.51
CA LYS A 11 -9.61 -5.53 -47.57
C LYS A 11 -9.14 -5.13 -46.20
N GLU A 12 -7.82 -5.15 -46.00
CA GLU A 12 -7.23 -4.75 -44.75
C GLU A 12 -7.37 -3.23 -44.52
N ARG A 13 -7.80 -2.85 -43.32
CA ARG A 13 -7.77 -1.47 -42.81
C ARG A 13 -6.92 -1.44 -41.56
N SER A 14 -5.66 -1.10 -41.73
CA SER A 14 -4.75 -0.88 -40.60
C SER A 14 -4.60 0.62 -40.38
N THR A 15 -5.41 1.19 -39.50
CA THR A 15 -5.32 2.56 -39.04
C THR A 15 -4.86 2.57 -37.57
N GLU A 16 -4.30 3.69 -37.11
CA GLU A 16 -3.91 3.85 -35.71
C GLU A 16 -5.08 3.59 -34.77
N LEU A 17 -6.28 4.07 -35.13
CA LEU A 17 -7.50 3.84 -34.37
C LEU A 17 -7.82 2.35 -34.22
N VAL A 18 -7.82 1.61 -35.33
CA VAL A 18 -8.13 0.17 -35.34
C VAL A 18 -7.10 -0.61 -34.54
N GLN A 19 -5.81 -0.31 -34.73
CA GLN A 19 -4.73 -0.94 -33.98
C GLN A 19 -4.82 -0.63 -32.50
N GLY A 20 -5.07 0.63 -32.13
CA GLY A 20 -5.23 1.08 -30.77
C GLY A 20 -6.33 0.34 -30.03
N PHE A 21 -7.52 0.24 -30.64
CA PHE A 21 -8.62 -0.51 -30.05
C PHE A 21 -8.31 -2.00 -29.88
N ARG A 22 -7.75 -2.63 -30.90
CA ARG A 22 -7.40 -4.06 -30.84
C ARG A 22 -6.35 -4.34 -29.74
N HIS A 23 -5.36 -3.47 -29.60
CA HIS A 23 -4.33 -3.61 -28.57
C HIS A 23 -4.85 -3.31 -27.16
N SER A 24 -5.93 -2.53 -27.03
CA SER A 24 -6.54 -2.18 -25.74
C SER A 24 -7.40 -3.30 -25.16
N VAL A 25 -7.87 -4.24 -25.96
CA VAL A 25 -8.84 -5.26 -25.53
C VAL A 25 -8.38 -6.07 -24.32
N PRO A 26 -7.14 -6.56 -24.23
CA PRO A 26 -6.69 -7.29 -23.04
C PRO A 26 -6.77 -6.44 -21.76
N TYR A 27 -6.47 -5.15 -21.87
CA TYR A 27 -6.52 -4.21 -20.74
C TYR A 27 -7.95 -3.87 -20.35
N ILE A 28 -8.82 -3.66 -21.33
CA ILE A 28 -10.27 -3.45 -21.09
C ILE A 28 -10.84 -4.64 -20.31
N ASN A 29 -10.53 -5.86 -20.73
CA ASN A 29 -11.01 -7.07 -20.05
C ASN A 29 -10.40 -7.22 -18.65
N ALA A 30 -9.12 -6.86 -18.47
CA ALA A 30 -8.45 -6.94 -17.18
C ALA A 30 -8.99 -5.91 -16.18
N HIS A 31 -9.39 -4.72 -16.65
CA HIS A 31 -9.82 -3.62 -15.78
C HIS A 31 -11.33 -3.62 -15.48
N ARG A 32 -12.15 -4.18 -16.34
CA ARG A 32 -13.60 -4.17 -16.18
C ARG A 32 -14.03 -4.79 -14.86
N GLY A 33 -14.89 -4.08 -14.13
CA GLY A 33 -15.40 -4.51 -12.83
C GLY A 33 -14.42 -4.39 -11.69
N LYS A 34 -13.19 -3.96 -11.96
CA LYS A 34 -12.18 -3.72 -10.91
C LYS A 34 -12.34 -2.33 -10.31
N THR A 35 -11.92 -2.18 -9.06
CA THR A 35 -11.94 -0.89 -8.37
C THR A 35 -10.58 -0.22 -8.48
N PHE A 36 -10.58 1.02 -8.97
CA PHE A 36 -9.40 1.88 -9.04
C PHE A 36 -9.60 3.08 -8.12
N VAL A 37 -8.58 3.44 -7.38
CA VAL A 37 -8.54 4.68 -6.60
C VAL A 37 -7.65 5.67 -7.34
N ILE A 38 -8.23 6.81 -7.70
CA ILE A 38 -7.52 7.90 -8.40
C ILE A 38 -7.29 9.03 -7.42
N MET A 39 -6.03 9.38 -7.20
CA MET A 39 -5.64 10.48 -6.32
C MET A 39 -5.32 11.72 -7.17
N LEU A 40 -6.13 12.76 -7.01
CA LEU A 40 -5.96 14.04 -7.68
C LEU A 40 -5.46 15.09 -6.68
N GLY A 41 -4.22 15.52 -6.82
CA GLY A 41 -3.72 16.65 -6.05
C GLY A 41 -4.36 17.96 -6.51
N GLY A 42 -4.38 18.95 -5.63
CA GLY A 42 -4.91 20.27 -5.98
C GLY A 42 -4.19 20.91 -7.17
N GLU A 43 -2.93 20.61 -7.36
CA GLU A 43 -2.11 21.08 -8.49
C GLU A 43 -2.64 20.53 -9.82
N ALA A 44 -3.02 19.28 -9.86
CA ALA A 44 -3.60 18.64 -11.04
C ALA A 44 -4.94 19.27 -11.41
N ILE A 45 -5.75 19.57 -10.40
CA ILE A 45 -7.09 20.16 -10.59
C ILE A 45 -6.99 21.58 -11.15
N GLU A 46 -5.98 22.36 -10.74
CA GLU A 46 -5.75 23.71 -11.23
C GLU A 46 -5.15 23.77 -12.64
N HIS A 47 -4.54 22.70 -13.09
CA HIS A 47 -3.83 22.69 -14.36
C HIS A 47 -4.81 22.71 -15.55
N GLU A 48 -4.42 23.37 -16.64
CA GLU A 48 -5.25 23.45 -17.86
C GLU A 48 -5.58 22.09 -18.46
N ASN A 49 -4.74 21.07 -18.27
CA ASN A 49 -4.97 19.71 -18.76
C ASN A 49 -6.01 18.94 -17.93
N PHE A 50 -6.51 19.52 -16.83
CA PHE A 50 -7.47 18.82 -15.96
C PHE A 50 -8.77 18.42 -16.70
N SER A 51 -9.21 19.23 -17.67
CA SER A 51 -10.37 18.90 -18.49
C SER A 51 -10.17 17.59 -19.27
N ASN A 52 -8.98 17.32 -19.77
CA ASN A 52 -8.64 16.05 -20.42
C ASN A 52 -8.61 14.89 -19.42
N ILE A 53 -8.10 15.11 -18.22
CA ILE A 53 -8.12 14.11 -17.14
C ILE A 53 -9.56 13.72 -16.77
N VAL A 54 -10.45 14.70 -16.67
CA VAL A 54 -11.88 14.46 -16.42
C VAL A 54 -12.50 13.62 -17.53
N ASN A 55 -12.21 13.94 -18.79
CA ASN A 55 -12.68 13.14 -19.93
C ASN A 55 -12.16 11.71 -19.86
N ASP A 56 -10.93 11.51 -19.49
CA ASP A 56 -10.31 10.19 -19.34
C ASP A 56 -10.93 9.41 -18.18
N ILE A 57 -11.23 10.06 -17.06
CA ILE A 57 -11.97 9.45 -15.94
C ILE A 57 -13.36 8.98 -16.42
N GLY A 58 -14.06 9.80 -17.19
CA GLY A 58 -15.34 9.44 -17.80
C GLY A 58 -15.22 8.24 -18.73
N LEU A 59 -14.14 8.17 -19.51
CA LEU A 59 -13.84 7.03 -20.37
C LEU A 59 -13.66 5.75 -19.55
N LEU A 60 -12.87 5.78 -18.48
CA LEU A 60 -12.70 4.62 -17.60
C LEU A 60 -14.02 4.14 -17.02
N HIS A 61 -14.86 5.07 -16.59
CA HIS A 61 -16.20 4.75 -16.07
C HIS A 61 -17.06 4.07 -17.15
N SER A 62 -17.01 4.56 -18.37
CA SER A 62 -17.74 3.98 -19.51
C SER A 62 -17.29 2.56 -19.86
N LEU A 63 -16.03 2.23 -19.55
CA LEU A 63 -15.47 0.88 -19.75
C LEU A 63 -15.78 -0.09 -18.60
N GLY A 64 -16.58 0.33 -17.63
CA GLY A 64 -17.01 -0.52 -16.53
C GLY A 64 -16.03 -0.60 -15.37
N ILE A 65 -15.10 0.33 -15.26
CA ILE A 65 -14.17 0.41 -14.12
C ILE A 65 -14.88 1.12 -12.96
N ARG A 66 -14.75 0.57 -11.76
CA ARG A 66 -15.33 1.13 -10.52
C ARG A 66 -14.37 2.17 -9.97
N LEU A 67 -14.79 3.42 -9.90
CA LEU A 67 -13.90 4.54 -9.60
C LEU A 67 -14.20 5.19 -8.26
N VAL A 68 -13.16 5.31 -7.44
CA VAL A 68 -13.12 6.16 -6.26
C VAL A 68 -12.11 7.25 -6.54
N VAL A 69 -12.55 8.50 -6.59
CA VAL A 69 -11.71 9.65 -6.86
C VAL A 69 -11.49 10.41 -5.56
N VAL A 70 -10.22 10.55 -5.18
CA VAL A 70 -9.81 11.26 -3.96
C VAL A 70 -9.10 12.54 -4.38
N TYR A 71 -9.64 13.69 -4.00
CA TYR A 71 -8.99 14.96 -4.31
C TYR A 71 -8.31 15.58 -3.10
N GLY A 72 -7.21 16.29 -3.34
CA GLY A 72 -6.54 17.13 -2.38
C GLY A 72 -6.77 18.60 -2.68
N ALA A 73 -6.52 19.47 -1.71
CA ALA A 73 -6.79 20.89 -1.81
C ALA A 73 -5.62 21.76 -1.32
N ARG A 74 -4.41 21.21 -1.29
CA ARG A 74 -3.25 21.89 -0.69
C ARG A 74 -2.98 23.29 -1.26
N PRO A 75 -2.80 23.48 -2.58
CA PRO A 75 -2.55 24.81 -3.12
C PRO A 75 -3.74 25.76 -2.94
N GLN A 76 -4.96 25.25 -2.99
CA GLN A 76 -6.17 26.05 -2.78
C GLN A 76 -6.29 26.52 -1.33
N ILE A 77 -5.94 25.66 -0.37
CA ILE A 77 -5.89 26.02 1.05
C ILE A 77 -4.82 27.09 1.27
N ASP A 78 -3.63 26.90 0.71
CA ASP A 78 -2.53 27.86 0.85
C ASP A 78 -2.89 29.23 0.24
N ALA A 79 -3.59 29.23 -0.90
CA ALA A 79 -4.09 30.47 -1.50
C ALA A 79 -5.13 31.18 -0.61
N ASN A 80 -6.04 30.46 -0.01
CA ASN A 80 -7.02 31.01 0.94
C ASN A 80 -6.35 31.60 2.17
N LEU A 81 -5.36 30.92 2.71
CA LEU A 81 -4.58 31.41 3.85
C LEU A 81 -3.85 32.72 3.49
N ALA A 82 -3.22 32.77 2.32
CA ALA A 82 -2.51 33.93 1.83
C ALA A 82 -3.46 35.15 1.67
N GLN A 83 -4.67 34.94 1.15
CA GLN A 83 -5.68 36.01 1.02
C GLN A 83 -6.11 36.59 2.36
N HIS A 84 -6.07 35.80 3.43
CA HIS A 84 -6.42 36.23 4.79
C HIS A 84 -5.20 36.63 5.61
N ASN A 85 -4.02 36.76 4.97
CA ASN A 85 -2.74 37.11 5.63
C ASN A 85 -2.41 36.14 6.78
N TYR A 86 -2.73 34.87 6.61
CA TYR A 86 -2.54 33.82 7.60
C TYR A 86 -1.41 32.89 7.16
N GLU A 87 -0.37 32.75 7.98
CA GLU A 87 0.77 31.89 7.67
C GLU A 87 0.43 30.41 7.90
N PRO A 88 0.76 29.50 6.97
CA PRO A 88 0.64 28.07 7.21
C PRO A 88 1.54 27.62 8.36
N ILE A 89 1.02 26.81 9.26
CA ILE A 89 1.76 26.23 10.38
C ILE A 89 1.93 24.74 10.15
N TYR A 90 3.16 24.26 10.24
CA TYR A 90 3.50 22.85 10.12
C TYR A 90 4.30 22.38 11.33
N HIS A 91 4.07 21.13 11.72
CA HIS A 91 4.90 20.43 12.70
C HIS A 91 5.26 19.06 12.13
N LYS A 92 6.55 18.76 12.05
CA LYS A 92 7.06 17.53 11.40
C LYS A 92 6.43 17.29 10.03
N HIS A 93 6.37 18.35 9.23
CA HIS A 93 5.83 18.37 7.85
C HIS A 93 4.33 18.11 7.73
N THR A 94 3.59 18.08 8.83
CA THR A 94 2.13 17.96 8.86
C THR A 94 1.51 19.29 9.24
N ARG A 95 0.51 19.73 8.47
CA ARG A 95 -0.20 20.98 8.75
C ARG A 95 -0.88 20.94 10.10
N VAL A 96 -0.70 22.00 10.89
CA VAL A 96 -1.53 22.27 12.06
C VAL A 96 -2.76 23.05 11.60
N THR A 97 -3.94 22.51 11.82
CA THR A 97 -5.20 23.09 11.38
C THR A 97 -5.96 23.66 12.58
N ASP A 98 -5.73 24.93 12.88
CA ASP A 98 -6.51 25.61 13.92
C ASP A 98 -7.95 25.91 13.44
N ALA A 99 -8.79 26.46 14.31
CA ALA A 99 -10.19 26.69 13.98
C ALA A 99 -10.38 27.66 12.78
N HIS A 100 -9.53 28.68 12.67
CA HIS A 100 -9.56 29.62 11.54
C HIS A 100 -9.11 28.93 10.24
N THR A 101 -8.01 28.20 10.29
CA THR A 101 -7.52 27.42 9.15
C THR A 101 -8.54 26.40 8.68
N LEU A 102 -9.23 25.74 9.61
CA LEU A 102 -10.28 24.77 9.29
C LEU A 102 -11.39 25.36 8.43
N GLU A 103 -11.84 26.58 8.72
CA GLU A 103 -12.86 27.25 7.90
C GLU A 103 -12.37 27.46 6.45
N LEU A 104 -11.11 27.84 6.28
CA LEU A 104 -10.51 28.03 4.95
C LEU A 104 -10.29 26.68 4.23
N VAL A 105 -9.98 25.63 4.97
CA VAL A 105 -9.89 24.26 4.44
C VAL A 105 -11.25 23.81 3.94
N LYS A 106 -12.30 23.99 4.72
CA LYS A 106 -13.68 23.64 4.31
C LYS A 106 -14.10 24.38 3.05
N GLN A 107 -13.79 25.66 2.94
CA GLN A 107 -14.11 26.47 1.75
C GLN A 107 -13.41 25.92 0.51
N ALA A 108 -12.13 25.63 0.61
CA ALA A 108 -11.37 25.04 -0.50
C ALA A 108 -11.89 23.66 -0.90
N ALA A 109 -12.11 22.79 0.07
CA ALA A 109 -12.59 21.42 -0.18
C ALA A 109 -14.01 21.41 -0.78
N GLY A 110 -14.91 22.24 -0.25
CA GLY A 110 -16.28 22.34 -0.75
C GLY A 110 -16.36 22.89 -2.17
N LEU A 111 -15.57 23.90 -2.49
CA LEU A 111 -15.50 24.43 -3.84
C LEU A 111 -15.00 23.40 -4.84
N LEU A 112 -13.91 22.68 -4.50
CA LEU A 112 -13.37 21.64 -5.37
C LEU A 112 -14.35 20.47 -5.56
N GLN A 113 -15.07 20.07 -4.51
CA GLN A 113 -16.11 19.05 -4.63
C GLN A 113 -17.16 19.43 -5.67
N LEU A 114 -17.66 20.65 -5.59
CA LEU A 114 -18.66 21.16 -6.53
C LEU A 114 -18.10 21.27 -7.94
N ASP A 115 -16.88 21.78 -8.11
CA ASP A 115 -16.26 21.93 -9.42
C ASP A 115 -15.99 20.57 -10.09
N ILE A 116 -15.46 19.60 -9.36
CA ILE A 116 -15.19 18.26 -9.89
C ILE A 116 -16.52 17.57 -10.26
N THR A 117 -17.52 17.65 -9.37
CA THR A 117 -18.85 17.10 -9.63
C THR A 117 -19.46 17.70 -10.90
N ALA A 118 -19.38 19.02 -11.04
CA ALA A 118 -19.89 19.71 -12.22
C ALA A 118 -19.19 19.25 -13.50
N ARG A 119 -17.87 19.12 -13.49
CA ARG A 119 -17.11 18.69 -14.66
C ARG A 119 -17.41 17.24 -15.05
N LEU A 120 -17.53 16.33 -14.08
CA LEU A 120 -17.91 14.94 -14.34
C LEU A 120 -19.40 14.78 -14.76
N SER A 121 -20.21 15.79 -14.52
CA SER A 121 -21.63 15.79 -14.91
C SER A 121 -21.86 16.29 -16.33
N MET A 122 -20.84 16.77 -17.03
CA MET A 122 -20.95 17.23 -18.41
C MET A 122 -21.34 16.08 -19.32
N SER A 123 -22.38 16.27 -20.11
CA SER A 123 -22.86 15.28 -21.08
C SER A 123 -23.32 15.94 -22.39
N LEU A 124 -22.76 17.12 -22.71
CA LEU A 124 -23.13 17.87 -23.89
C LEU A 124 -22.78 17.13 -25.17
N ASN A 125 -23.64 17.32 -26.19
CA ASN A 125 -23.40 16.77 -27.53
C ASN A 125 -22.07 17.30 -28.08
N ASN A 126 -21.38 16.45 -28.82
CA ASN A 126 -20.06 16.74 -29.41
C ASN A 126 -18.93 16.98 -28.38
N THR A 127 -19.10 16.47 -27.18
CA THR A 127 -18.04 16.42 -26.17
C THR A 127 -17.66 14.96 -25.86
N PRO A 128 -16.45 14.71 -25.32
CA PRO A 128 -16.03 13.34 -24.96
C PRO A 128 -16.94 12.64 -23.95
N LEU A 129 -17.70 13.39 -23.15
CA LEU A 129 -18.65 12.84 -22.16
C LEU A 129 -20.09 12.78 -22.65
N GLN A 130 -20.33 12.95 -23.96
CA GLN A 130 -21.66 12.84 -24.53
C GLN A 130 -22.29 11.48 -24.20
N GLY A 131 -23.48 11.51 -23.59
CA GLY A 131 -24.22 10.30 -23.22
C GLY A 131 -23.69 9.54 -22.01
N ALA A 132 -22.69 10.05 -21.29
CA ALA A 132 -22.04 9.35 -20.18
C ALA A 132 -22.96 9.14 -18.96
N HIS A 133 -23.83 10.08 -18.62
CA HIS A 133 -24.78 10.02 -17.49
C HIS A 133 -24.12 9.56 -16.18
N ILE A 134 -23.02 10.20 -15.80
CA ILE A 134 -22.25 9.85 -14.61
C ILE A 134 -22.92 10.42 -13.36
N ASN A 135 -23.22 9.56 -12.38
CA ASN A 135 -23.58 9.99 -11.05
C ASN A 135 -22.31 10.10 -10.18
N VAL A 136 -22.14 11.25 -9.54
CA VAL A 136 -21.02 11.51 -8.62
C VAL A 136 -21.59 11.62 -7.22
N VAL A 137 -21.07 10.82 -6.31
CA VAL A 137 -21.58 10.74 -4.92
C VAL A 137 -20.46 11.05 -3.96
N SER A 138 -20.73 11.97 -3.05
CA SER A 138 -19.88 12.28 -1.90
C SER A 138 -20.71 12.08 -0.61
N GLY A 139 -20.04 11.77 0.49
CA GLY A 139 -20.72 11.54 1.75
C GLY A 139 -19.74 11.29 2.90
N ASN A 140 -20.26 10.87 4.04
CA ASN A 140 -19.49 10.59 5.23
C ASN A 140 -18.94 9.16 5.28
N PHE A 141 -18.34 8.71 4.21
CA PHE A 141 -17.77 7.36 4.11
C PHE A 141 -16.57 7.15 5.01
N ILE A 142 -15.90 8.23 5.40
CA ILE A 142 -14.72 8.21 6.26
C ILE A 142 -15.05 8.88 7.58
N ILE A 143 -14.76 8.18 8.66
CA ILE A 143 -14.80 8.75 10.01
C ILE A 143 -13.38 9.06 10.44
N ALA A 144 -13.15 10.32 10.81
CA ALA A 144 -11.86 10.84 11.23
C ALA A 144 -11.69 10.80 12.74
N GLN A 145 -10.45 10.92 13.18
CA GLN A 145 -10.07 11.20 14.55
C GLN A 145 -8.93 12.21 14.56
N PRO A 146 -8.75 13.00 15.63
CA PRO A 146 -7.66 13.97 15.70
C PRO A 146 -6.30 13.28 15.71
N LEU A 147 -5.29 13.95 15.17
CA LEU A 147 -3.89 13.54 15.33
C LEU A 147 -3.43 13.68 16.78
N GLY A 148 -4.02 14.62 17.52
CA GLY A 148 -3.70 14.86 18.91
C GLY A 148 -2.52 15.81 19.10
N VAL A 149 -1.73 15.55 20.12
CA VAL A 149 -0.58 16.38 20.52
C VAL A 149 0.72 15.60 20.34
N ASP A 150 1.71 16.21 19.72
CA ASP A 150 3.05 15.62 19.51
C ASP A 150 4.11 16.64 19.92
N ASP A 151 5.04 16.25 20.81
CA ASP A 151 6.07 17.13 21.37
C ASP A 151 5.52 18.48 21.86
N GLY A 152 4.37 18.47 22.54
CA GLY A 152 3.70 19.65 23.05
C GLY A 152 2.98 20.50 22.01
N ILE A 153 2.99 20.12 20.75
CA ILE A 153 2.28 20.80 19.66
C ILE A 153 0.96 20.09 19.42
N ASP A 154 -0.14 20.85 19.57
CA ASP A 154 -1.48 20.37 19.26
C ASP A 154 -1.76 20.57 17.76
N TYR A 155 -2.07 19.49 17.08
CA TYR A 155 -2.45 19.53 15.66
C TYR A 155 -3.85 20.08 15.42
N CYS A 156 -4.61 20.34 16.49
CA CYS A 156 -5.98 20.90 16.45
C CYS A 156 -6.91 20.05 15.57
N HIS A 157 -7.36 20.60 14.44
CA HIS A 157 -8.30 19.93 13.53
C HIS A 157 -7.59 19.17 12.38
N SER A 158 -6.32 18.90 12.48
CA SER A 158 -5.67 17.92 11.61
C SER A 158 -5.95 16.53 12.14
N GLY A 159 -6.35 15.64 11.24
CA GLY A 159 -6.82 14.32 11.62
C GLY A 159 -6.25 13.19 10.79
N ARG A 160 -6.64 12.00 11.19
CA ARG A 160 -6.37 10.76 10.47
C ARG A 160 -7.64 9.93 10.39
N ILE A 161 -7.62 8.91 9.55
CA ILE A 161 -8.75 8.00 9.40
C ILE A 161 -8.87 7.14 10.66
N ARG A 162 -10.07 7.10 11.23
CA ARG A 162 -10.45 6.16 12.27
C ARG A 162 -11.12 4.92 11.67
N ARG A 163 -12.04 5.13 10.71
CA ARG A 163 -12.84 4.07 10.11
C ARG A 163 -13.28 4.46 8.71
N ILE A 164 -13.39 3.47 7.84
CA ILE A 164 -13.97 3.58 6.50
C ILE A 164 -15.22 2.72 6.46
N ASP A 165 -16.33 3.30 5.99
CA ASP A 165 -17.57 2.56 5.72
C ASP A 165 -17.49 1.95 4.31
N GLU A 166 -16.80 0.82 4.20
CA GLU A 166 -16.57 0.15 2.94
C GLU A 166 -17.88 -0.37 2.30
N ASP A 167 -18.83 -0.81 3.10
CA ASP A 167 -20.11 -1.31 2.59
C ASP A 167 -20.90 -0.20 1.91
N ALA A 168 -20.92 0.99 2.50
CA ALA A 168 -21.58 2.16 1.90
C ALA A 168 -20.91 2.55 0.57
N ILE A 169 -19.59 2.52 0.50
CA ILE A 169 -18.85 2.80 -0.74
C ILE A 169 -19.16 1.75 -1.80
N HIS A 170 -19.12 0.48 -1.47
CA HIS A 170 -19.44 -0.60 -2.40
C HIS A 170 -20.88 -0.49 -2.94
N ARG A 171 -21.85 -0.13 -2.10
CA ARG A 171 -23.23 0.09 -2.56
C ARG A 171 -23.31 1.17 -3.63
N GLN A 172 -22.56 2.26 -3.46
CA GLN A 172 -22.54 3.34 -4.47
C GLN A 172 -21.85 2.88 -5.76
N LEU A 173 -20.75 2.18 -5.65
CA LEU A 173 -20.05 1.62 -6.81
C LEU A 173 -20.93 0.59 -7.55
N ASP A 174 -21.65 -0.25 -6.82
CA ASP A 174 -22.59 -1.22 -7.38
C ASP A 174 -23.74 -0.53 -8.15
N SER A 175 -24.10 0.67 -7.74
CA SER A 175 -25.09 1.52 -8.44
C SER A 175 -24.48 2.30 -9.60
N ASN A 176 -23.25 2.00 -9.99
CA ASN A 176 -22.52 2.63 -11.08
C ASN A 176 -22.21 4.12 -10.86
N ALA A 177 -22.11 4.57 -9.60
CA ALA A 177 -21.67 5.90 -9.26
C ALA A 177 -20.15 5.99 -9.20
N ILE A 178 -19.61 7.19 -9.46
CA ILE A 178 -18.26 7.55 -9.08
C ILE A 178 -18.31 8.09 -7.64
N VAL A 179 -17.52 7.52 -6.74
CA VAL A 179 -17.43 8.00 -5.37
C VAL A 179 -16.33 9.04 -5.29
N LEU A 180 -16.68 10.27 -4.91
CA LEU A 180 -15.78 11.41 -4.81
C LEU A 180 -15.53 11.74 -3.34
N ILE A 181 -14.29 11.66 -2.91
CA ILE A 181 -13.89 11.84 -1.51
C ILE A 181 -12.83 12.94 -1.42
N GLY A 182 -13.04 13.89 -0.53
CA GLY A 182 -12.14 15.01 -0.32
C GLY A 182 -11.30 14.90 0.95
N PRO A 183 -10.52 15.94 1.26
CA PRO A 183 -9.61 15.94 2.40
C PRO A 183 -10.28 16.24 3.74
N VAL A 184 -11.56 16.59 3.75
CA VAL A 184 -12.28 16.87 4.99
C VAL A 184 -13.18 15.71 5.34
N ALA A 185 -13.03 15.19 6.55
CA ALA A 185 -13.86 14.12 7.09
C ALA A 185 -14.39 14.51 8.47
N VAL A 186 -15.46 13.84 8.88
CA VAL A 186 -16.12 14.10 10.17
C VAL A 186 -15.75 13.03 11.19
N SER A 187 -15.78 13.41 12.47
CA SER A 187 -15.59 12.50 13.59
C SER A 187 -16.93 12.06 14.17
N VAL A 188 -16.88 11.09 15.08
CA VAL A 188 -18.06 10.63 15.84
C VAL A 188 -18.64 11.72 16.74
N THR A 189 -17.89 12.76 17.04
CA THR A 189 -18.34 13.92 17.84
C THR A 189 -18.98 15.01 16.99
N GLY A 190 -19.03 14.85 15.68
CA GLY A 190 -19.58 15.83 14.74
C GLY A 190 -18.60 16.93 14.34
N GLU A 191 -17.34 16.84 14.72
CA GLU A 191 -16.30 17.79 14.31
C GLU A 191 -15.73 17.42 12.94
N SER A 192 -15.27 18.43 12.22
CA SER A 192 -14.57 18.24 10.95
C SER A 192 -13.06 18.24 11.15
N PHE A 193 -12.37 17.41 10.36
CA PHE A 193 -10.91 17.30 10.37
C PHE A 193 -10.33 17.36 8.98
N ASN A 194 -9.16 17.97 8.88
CA ASN A 194 -8.36 18.03 7.67
C ASN A 194 -7.42 16.83 7.63
N LEU A 195 -7.58 15.99 6.59
CA LEU A 195 -6.75 14.80 6.36
C LEU A 195 -5.88 15.02 5.13
N THR A 196 -4.83 14.22 4.99
CA THR A 196 -4.01 14.23 3.78
C THR A 196 -4.63 13.34 2.71
N SER A 197 -4.62 13.79 1.45
CA SER A 197 -5.21 13.03 0.34
C SER A 197 -4.49 11.71 0.08
N GLU A 198 -3.17 11.65 0.28
CA GLU A 198 -2.39 10.42 0.12
C GLU A 198 -2.77 9.35 1.16
N GLU A 199 -3.03 9.75 2.40
CA GLU A 199 -3.51 8.81 3.42
C GLU A 199 -4.90 8.30 3.07
N VAL A 200 -5.80 9.21 2.70
CA VAL A 200 -7.17 8.85 2.33
C VAL A 200 -7.18 7.89 1.14
N ALA A 201 -6.47 8.22 0.07
CA ALA A 201 -6.40 7.37 -1.12
C ALA A 201 -5.80 6.00 -0.82
N THR A 202 -4.72 5.95 -0.07
CA THR A 202 -4.02 4.71 0.28
C THR A 202 -4.90 3.81 1.16
N GLN A 203 -5.51 4.35 2.20
CA GLN A 203 -6.37 3.58 3.09
C GLN A 203 -7.62 3.07 2.38
N LEU A 204 -8.20 3.87 1.49
CA LEU A 204 -9.30 3.43 0.64
C LEU A 204 -8.89 2.29 -0.30
N ALA A 205 -7.74 2.43 -0.95
CA ALA A 205 -7.23 1.39 -1.84
C ALA A 205 -7.02 0.07 -1.10
N ILE A 206 -6.47 0.11 0.10
CA ILE A 206 -6.26 -1.07 0.94
C ILE A 206 -7.61 -1.67 1.36
N LYS A 207 -8.48 -0.86 1.93
CA LYS A 207 -9.75 -1.32 2.51
C LYS A 207 -10.72 -1.87 1.46
N LEU A 208 -10.79 -1.23 0.30
CA LEU A 208 -11.64 -1.65 -0.81
C LEU A 208 -11.01 -2.76 -1.66
N LYS A 209 -9.80 -3.17 -1.34
CA LYS A 209 -9.01 -4.13 -2.14
C LYS A 209 -8.92 -3.68 -3.59
N ALA A 210 -8.58 -2.42 -3.80
CA ALA A 210 -8.45 -1.84 -5.13
C ALA A 210 -7.37 -2.57 -5.93
N GLU A 211 -7.66 -2.78 -7.20
CA GLU A 211 -6.68 -3.37 -8.14
C GLU A 211 -5.54 -2.41 -8.41
N LYS A 212 -5.84 -1.11 -8.48
CA LYS A 212 -4.86 -0.07 -8.77
C LYS A 212 -5.13 1.20 -7.97
N MET A 213 -4.04 1.89 -7.63
CA MET A 213 -4.06 3.27 -7.18
C MET A 213 -3.27 4.11 -8.17
N ILE A 214 -3.83 5.25 -8.59
CA ILE A 214 -3.23 6.12 -9.60
C ILE A 214 -3.05 7.50 -9.00
N GLY A 215 -1.83 8.05 -9.11
CA GLY A 215 -1.53 9.40 -8.69
C GLY A 215 -0.93 10.23 -9.83
N PHE A 216 -0.87 11.53 -9.63
CA PHE A 216 -0.40 12.50 -10.61
C PHE A 216 0.73 13.34 -10.02
N CYS A 217 1.70 13.68 -10.86
CA CYS A 217 2.78 14.61 -10.55
C CYS A 217 3.03 15.57 -11.71
N SER A 218 3.89 16.55 -11.51
CA SER A 218 4.24 17.52 -12.54
C SER A 218 5.22 16.98 -13.59
N SER A 219 6.01 15.99 -13.22
CA SER A 219 6.94 15.30 -14.14
C SER A 219 6.27 14.06 -14.75
N GLN A 220 7.01 13.32 -15.55
CA GLN A 220 6.52 12.12 -16.22
C GLN A 220 6.28 10.95 -15.24
N GLY A 221 6.99 10.95 -14.12
CA GLY A 221 6.93 9.91 -13.10
C GLY A 221 8.09 10.05 -12.12
N VAL A 222 8.45 8.95 -11.46
CA VAL A 222 9.61 8.91 -10.57
C VAL A 222 10.89 8.86 -11.42
N THR A 223 11.85 9.70 -11.10
CA THR A 223 13.14 9.76 -11.79
C THR A 223 14.26 9.25 -10.90
N ASP A 224 15.32 8.76 -11.51
CA ASP A 224 16.60 8.48 -10.84
C ASP A 224 17.41 9.79 -10.63
N ALA A 225 18.63 9.65 -10.09
CA ALA A 225 19.49 10.80 -9.82
C ALA A 225 19.95 11.52 -11.13
N GLU A 226 19.95 10.85 -12.26
CA GLU A 226 20.32 11.39 -13.57
C GLU A 226 19.12 11.94 -14.34
N GLY A 227 17.92 11.89 -13.78
CA GLY A 227 16.69 12.43 -14.39
C GLY A 227 15.98 11.47 -15.34
N ASN A 228 16.38 10.21 -15.40
CA ASN A 228 15.71 9.18 -16.21
C ASN A 228 14.47 8.66 -15.49
N ILE A 229 13.38 8.44 -16.25
CA ILE A 229 12.15 7.86 -15.71
C ILE A 229 12.38 6.40 -15.32
N LEU A 230 11.98 6.07 -14.09
CA LEU A 230 11.97 4.69 -13.62
C LEU A 230 10.57 4.12 -13.92
N SER A 231 10.48 3.27 -14.93
CA SER A 231 9.18 2.76 -15.40
C SER A 231 8.54 1.76 -14.44
N GLU A 232 9.34 1.05 -13.66
CA GLU A 232 8.88 0.07 -12.67
C GLU A 232 9.78 0.13 -11.44
N LEU A 233 9.15 0.13 -10.27
CA LEU A 233 9.83 0.08 -8.98
C LEU A 233 9.17 -0.96 -8.09
N PHE A 234 9.98 -1.69 -7.34
CA PHE A 234 9.52 -2.48 -6.22
C PHE A 234 9.42 -1.60 -4.97
N PRO A 235 8.58 -1.96 -3.98
CA PRO A 235 8.38 -1.10 -2.81
C PRO A 235 9.65 -0.72 -2.08
N ASN A 236 10.63 -1.61 -2.01
CA ASN A 236 11.89 -1.30 -1.31
C ASN A 236 12.69 -0.20 -2.03
N ASP A 237 12.77 -0.26 -3.36
CA ASP A 237 13.45 0.77 -4.15
C ASP A 237 12.67 2.08 -4.15
N ALA A 238 11.34 2.00 -4.18
CA ALA A 238 10.46 3.16 -4.04
C ALA A 238 10.64 3.84 -2.68
N GLN A 239 10.78 3.07 -1.61
CA GLN A 239 11.06 3.59 -0.26
C GLN A 239 12.40 4.32 -0.21
N LYS A 240 13.44 3.76 -0.81
CA LYS A 240 14.75 4.42 -0.88
C LYS A 240 14.67 5.74 -1.62
N ARG A 241 13.96 5.77 -2.75
CA ARG A 241 13.80 7.01 -3.52
C ARG A 241 13.01 8.05 -2.74
N LEU A 242 11.98 7.65 -2.00
CA LEU A 242 11.23 8.53 -1.11
C LEU A 242 12.14 9.15 -0.06
N GLU A 243 12.96 8.36 0.61
CA GLU A 243 13.90 8.83 1.62
C GLU A 243 14.91 9.83 1.03
N GLU A 244 15.45 9.55 -0.16
CA GLU A 244 16.35 10.46 -0.86
C GLU A 244 15.70 11.81 -1.17
N LEU A 245 14.45 11.81 -1.60
CA LEU A 245 13.70 13.04 -1.89
C LEU A 245 13.42 13.84 -0.62
N GLU A 246 13.03 13.17 0.46
CA GLU A 246 12.79 13.81 1.76
C GLU A 246 14.08 14.38 2.36
N GLU A 247 15.20 13.68 2.26
CA GLU A 247 16.53 14.18 2.67
C GLU A 247 16.94 15.40 1.87
N GLY A 248 16.53 15.48 0.60
CA GLY A 248 16.71 16.66 -0.26
C GLY A 248 15.75 17.81 0.05
N GLY A 249 14.86 17.69 1.02
CA GLY A 249 13.92 18.71 1.46
C GLY A 249 12.55 18.67 0.80
N ASP A 250 12.26 17.68 -0.02
CA ASP A 250 10.95 17.51 -0.66
C ASP A 250 10.03 16.62 0.18
N TYR A 251 9.05 17.23 0.84
CA TYR A 251 8.06 16.52 1.66
C TYR A 251 6.65 16.55 1.10
N HIS A 252 6.40 17.41 0.10
CA HIS A 252 5.05 17.79 -0.28
C HIS A 252 4.74 17.70 -1.76
N SER A 253 5.71 17.37 -2.61
CA SER A 253 5.44 17.21 -4.05
C SER A 253 4.47 16.06 -4.32
N GLY A 254 3.84 16.08 -5.47
CA GLY A 254 2.98 14.99 -5.92
C GLY A 254 3.71 13.65 -5.94
N THR A 255 4.97 13.64 -6.35
CA THR A 255 5.82 12.44 -6.36
C THR A 255 6.03 11.88 -4.95
N VAL A 256 6.41 12.71 -3.99
CA VAL A 256 6.66 12.28 -2.60
C VAL A 256 5.38 11.78 -1.94
N ARG A 257 4.28 12.50 -2.11
CA ARG A 257 2.98 12.09 -1.57
C ARG A 257 2.52 10.76 -2.15
N PHE A 258 2.67 10.59 -3.47
CA PHE A 258 2.36 9.32 -4.13
C PHE A 258 3.23 8.19 -3.61
N LEU A 259 4.55 8.35 -3.57
CA LEU A 259 5.48 7.31 -3.10
C LEU A 259 5.17 6.88 -1.67
N ARG A 260 4.87 7.83 -0.78
CA ARG A 260 4.52 7.55 0.60
C ARG A 260 3.30 6.64 0.70
N GLY A 261 2.27 6.92 -0.08
CA GLY A 261 1.07 6.10 -0.12
C GLY A 261 1.26 4.78 -0.85
N ALA A 262 1.92 4.79 -2.00
CA ALA A 262 2.06 3.63 -2.87
C ALA A 262 2.91 2.51 -2.25
N VAL A 263 3.98 2.86 -1.54
CA VAL A 263 4.81 1.87 -0.84
C VAL A 263 3.97 1.11 0.19
N LYS A 264 3.26 1.85 1.03
CA LYS A 264 2.37 1.25 2.04
C LYS A 264 1.23 0.46 1.41
N GLY A 265 0.59 1.01 0.40
CA GLY A 265 -0.51 0.35 -0.32
C GLY A 265 -0.09 -0.95 -0.95
N CYS A 266 1.05 -0.96 -1.63
CA CYS A 266 1.59 -2.14 -2.29
C CYS A 266 1.92 -3.25 -1.28
N ARG A 267 2.56 -2.91 -0.17
CA ARG A 267 2.87 -3.85 0.91
C ARG A 267 1.61 -4.39 1.61
N SER A 268 0.50 -3.67 1.51
CA SER A 268 -0.79 -4.06 2.11
C SER A 268 -1.76 -4.71 1.12
N GLY A 269 -1.32 -5.02 -0.09
CA GLY A 269 -2.09 -5.81 -1.05
C GLY A 269 -2.63 -5.08 -2.28
N VAL A 270 -2.36 -3.79 -2.44
CA VAL A 270 -2.66 -3.07 -3.69
C VAL A 270 -1.66 -3.53 -4.75
N ARG A 271 -2.13 -4.22 -5.78
CA ARG A 271 -1.26 -4.91 -6.73
C ARG A 271 -0.34 -3.97 -7.48
N ARG A 272 -0.87 -2.84 -7.96
CA ARG A 272 -0.13 -1.87 -8.76
C ARG A 272 -0.55 -0.47 -8.40
N SER A 273 0.42 0.42 -8.33
CA SER A 273 0.19 1.85 -8.22
C SER A 273 0.93 2.55 -9.35
N HIS A 274 0.29 3.55 -9.95
CA HIS A 274 0.83 4.25 -11.11
C HIS A 274 0.97 5.73 -10.82
N LEU A 275 2.13 6.31 -11.10
CA LEU A 275 2.35 7.75 -11.07
C LEU A 275 2.53 8.25 -12.49
N ILE A 276 1.68 9.19 -12.88
CA ILE A 276 1.66 9.78 -14.22
C ILE A 276 1.65 11.31 -14.15
N SER A 277 1.88 11.96 -15.27
CA SER A 277 1.89 13.41 -15.35
C SER A 277 0.49 14.00 -15.51
N TYR A 278 0.15 15.01 -14.72
CA TYR A 278 -1.06 15.81 -14.96
C TYR A 278 -0.87 16.81 -16.11
N GLN A 279 0.34 17.01 -16.59
CA GLN A 279 0.65 17.95 -17.68
C GLN A 279 0.53 17.31 -19.07
N GLU A 280 0.47 16.00 -19.17
CA GLU A 280 0.38 15.29 -20.43
C GLU A 280 -1.04 14.87 -20.75
N ASP A 281 -1.54 15.28 -21.92
CA ASP A 281 -2.84 14.84 -22.43
C ASP A 281 -2.83 13.34 -22.70
N GLY A 282 -3.83 12.64 -22.18
CA GLY A 282 -4.00 11.21 -22.39
C GLY A 282 -3.09 10.31 -21.58
N ALA A 283 -2.33 10.82 -20.60
CA ALA A 283 -1.42 10.04 -19.78
C ALA A 283 -2.15 8.89 -19.05
N LEU A 284 -3.34 9.13 -18.52
CA LEU A 284 -4.13 8.12 -17.82
C LEU A 284 -4.50 6.93 -18.75
N VAL A 285 -4.93 7.23 -19.96
CA VAL A 285 -5.29 6.21 -20.94
C VAL A 285 -4.05 5.47 -21.43
N GLN A 286 -2.98 6.18 -21.74
CA GLN A 286 -1.73 5.58 -22.19
C GLN A 286 -1.13 4.65 -21.14
N GLU A 287 -1.18 5.03 -19.87
CA GLU A 287 -0.67 4.19 -18.78
C GLU A 287 -1.47 2.91 -18.57
N LEU A 288 -2.80 2.99 -18.62
CA LEU A 288 -3.66 1.87 -18.26
C LEU A 288 -3.99 0.92 -19.41
N PHE A 289 -3.83 1.36 -20.66
CA PHE A 289 -4.25 0.59 -21.84
C PHE A 289 -3.09 0.28 -22.79
N SER A 290 -1.86 0.39 -22.33
CA SER A 290 -0.69 -0.03 -23.08
C SER A 290 0.23 -0.92 -22.26
N ARG A 291 1.07 -1.69 -22.93
CA ARG A 291 2.00 -2.62 -22.29
C ARG A 291 3.04 -1.92 -21.43
N ASP A 292 3.66 -0.88 -21.98
CA ASP A 292 4.81 -0.23 -21.34
C ASP A 292 4.40 0.97 -20.50
N GLY A 293 3.18 1.47 -20.66
CA GLY A 293 2.72 2.67 -19.99
C GLY A 293 3.48 3.92 -20.41
N ILE A 294 3.46 4.94 -19.60
CA ILE A 294 4.15 6.21 -19.83
C ILE A 294 4.83 6.75 -18.56
N GLY A 295 4.34 6.37 -17.39
CA GLY A 295 4.82 6.83 -16.09
C GLY A 295 5.62 5.77 -15.34
N THR A 296 5.46 5.78 -14.02
CA THR A 296 6.10 4.84 -13.11
C THR A 296 5.05 3.92 -12.49
N GLN A 297 5.32 2.63 -12.48
CA GLN A 297 4.53 1.65 -11.74
C GLN A 297 5.27 1.22 -10.48
N ILE A 298 4.55 1.08 -9.37
CA ILE A 298 5.03 0.42 -8.17
C ILE A 298 4.28 -0.89 -8.04
N VAL A 299 5.02 -1.99 -8.07
CA VAL A 299 4.48 -3.35 -8.11
C VAL A 299 5.20 -4.24 -7.13
N MET A 300 4.49 -5.20 -6.56
CA MET A 300 5.13 -6.27 -5.80
C MET A 300 5.61 -7.37 -6.74
N GLU A 301 6.76 -7.92 -6.47
CA GLU A 301 7.19 -9.14 -7.11
C GLU A 301 6.18 -10.25 -6.78
N SER A 302 5.75 -11.00 -7.78
CA SER A 302 4.63 -11.94 -7.62
C SER A 302 4.96 -13.18 -6.80
N ALA A 303 6.24 -13.48 -6.58
CA ALA A 303 6.69 -14.69 -5.92
C ALA A 303 7.41 -14.38 -4.60
N GLU A 304 6.81 -14.75 -3.48
CA GLU A 304 7.53 -14.89 -2.23
C GLU A 304 8.38 -16.15 -2.27
N GLN A 305 9.61 -16.07 -1.77
CA GLN A 305 10.49 -17.21 -1.63
C GLN A 305 10.69 -17.54 -0.17
N VAL A 306 10.39 -18.78 0.21
CA VAL A 306 10.76 -19.34 1.50
C VAL A 306 12.04 -20.12 1.28
N ARG A 307 13.13 -19.67 1.88
CA ARG A 307 14.46 -20.28 1.66
C ARG A 307 15.34 -20.22 2.91
N ARG A 308 16.43 -20.98 2.88
CA ARG A 308 17.46 -20.85 3.91
C ARG A 308 18.13 -19.49 3.82
N ALA A 309 18.42 -18.91 4.97
CA ALA A 309 19.18 -17.67 5.05
C ALA A 309 20.64 -17.90 4.69
N THR A 310 21.25 -16.87 4.13
CA THR A 310 22.69 -16.80 3.86
C THR A 310 23.29 -15.62 4.59
N ILE A 311 24.61 -15.50 4.57
CA ILE A 311 25.32 -14.39 5.20
C ILE A 311 24.82 -13.01 4.72
N ASN A 312 24.34 -12.94 3.50
CA ASN A 312 23.80 -11.71 2.92
C ASN A 312 22.46 -11.27 3.54
N ASP A 313 21.79 -12.17 4.25
CA ASP A 313 20.48 -11.90 4.85
C ASP A 313 20.56 -11.34 6.28
N ILE A 314 21.75 -11.25 6.86
CA ILE A 314 21.94 -10.82 8.25
C ILE A 314 21.38 -9.41 8.49
N GLY A 315 21.63 -8.48 7.57
CA GLY A 315 21.10 -7.13 7.66
C GLY A 315 19.58 -7.09 7.73
N GLY A 316 18.92 -7.84 6.85
CA GLY A 316 17.46 -7.95 6.82
C GLY A 316 16.89 -8.62 8.07
N ILE A 317 17.52 -9.67 8.57
CA ILE A 317 17.12 -10.33 9.83
C ILE A 317 17.22 -9.37 11.00
N LEU A 318 18.35 -8.62 11.11
CA LEU A 318 18.54 -7.64 12.16
C LEU A 318 17.47 -6.55 12.17
N GLU A 319 17.08 -6.05 10.99
CA GLU A 319 15.99 -5.07 10.87
C GLU A 319 14.66 -5.61 11.41
N LEU A 320 14.37 -6.89 11.19
CA LEU A 320 13.15 -7.53 11.71
C LEU A 320 13.19 -7.71 13.22
N ILE A 321 14.30 -8.17 13.77
CA ILE A 321 14.36 -8.62 15.16
C ILE A 321 14.68 -7.50 16.16
N ARG A 322 15.41 -6.46 15.77
CA ARG A 322 15.82 -5.37 16.69
C ARG A 322 14.63 -4.70 17.40
N PRO A 323 13.55 -4.31 16.70
CA PRO A 323 12.37 -3.74 17.39
C PRO A 323 11.76 -4.70 18.41
N LEU A 324 11.72 -6.00 18.10
CA LEU A 324 11.18 -7.02 19.00
C LEU A 324 12.10 -7.31 20.19
N GLU A 325 13.40 -7.23 19.99
CA GLU A 325 14.38 -7.31 21.09
C GLU A 325 14.24 -6.12 22.06
N GLN A 326 14.06 -4.91 21.52
CA GLN A 326 13.83 -3.70 22.32
C GLN A 326 12.56 -3.76 23.15
N GLN A 327 11.52 -4.43 22.64
CA GLN A 327 10.25 -4.65 23.34
C GLN A 327 10.30 -5.84 24.32
N GLY A 328 11.40 -6.54 24.41
CA GLY A 328 11.54 -7.74 25.25
C GLY A 328 10.83 -8.98 24.72
N ILE A 329 10.34 -8.95 23.49
CA ILE A 329 9.64 -10.08 22.86
C ILE A 329 10.64 -11.17 22.44
N LEU A 330 11.79 -10.77 21.91
CA LEU A 330 12.88 -11.66 21.53
C LEU A 330 14.10 -11.44 22.41
N VAL A 331 14.86 -12.52 22.61
CA VAL A 331 16.17 -12.47 23.26
C VAL A 331 17.16 -11.81 22.31
N ARG A 332 17.96 -10.90 22.85
CA ARG A 332 18.97 -10.17 22.07
C ARG A 332 20.03 -11.11 21.49
N ARG A 333 20.32 -10.95 20.20
CA ARG A 333 21.39 -11.65 19.50
C ARG A 333 22.35 -10.66 18.89
N SER A 334 23.66 -10.89 19.07
CA SER A 334 24.68 -10.08 18.40
C SER A 334 24.77 -10.44 16.92
N ARG A 335 25.34 -9.53 16.14
CA ARG A 335 25.61 -9.77 14.72
C ARG A 335 26.51 -10.99 14.54
N GLU A 336 27.55 -11.11 15.35
CA GLU A 336 28.49 -12.22 15.31
C GLU A 336 27.81 -13.56 15.60
N GLN A 337 26.90 -13.58 16.57
CA GLN A 337 26.10 -14.79 16.86
C GLN A 337 25.23 -15.18 15.67
N LEU A 338 24.58 -14.22 15.01
CA LEU A 338 23.78 -14.49 13.83
C LEU A 338 24.64 -15.01 12.68
N GLU A 339 25.84 -14.46 12.49
CA GLU A 339 26.77 -14.96 11.46
C GLU A 339 27.18 -16.41 11.71
N MET A 340 27.39 -16.80 12.95
CA MET A 340 27.71 -18.18 13.32
C MET A 340 26.52 -19.13 13.17
N GLU A 341 25.32 -18.66 13.37
CA GLU A 341 24.09 -19.47 13.41
C GLU A 341 23.22 -19.30 12.15
N ILE A 342 23.72 -18.64 11.12
CA ILE A 342 22.90 -18.29 9.95
C ILE A 342 22.28 -19.49 9.25
N ASP A 343 22.94 -20.64 9.28
CA ASP A 343 22.46 -21.90 8.72
C ASP A 343 21.22 -22.45 9.45
N LYS A 344 20.91 -21.97 10.65
CA LYS A 344 19.71 -22.32 11.43
C LYS A 344 18.49 -21.53 11.01
N PHE A 345 18.66 -20.45 10.23
CA PHE A 345 17.60 -19.53 9.89
C PHE A 345 16.94 -19.84 8.55
N THR A 346 15.62 -19.72 8.54
CA THR A 346 14.79 -19.67 7.34
C THR A 346 14.20 -18.29 7.22
N ILE A 347 14.19 -17.74 6.01
CA ILE A 347 13.58 -16.45 5.74
C ILE A 347 12.49 -16.56 4.67
N ILE A 348 11.59 -15.61 4.72
CA ILE A 348 10.68 -15.31 3.61
C ILE A 348 11.17 -14.00 2.99
N GLU A 349 11.49 -14.05 1.71
CA GLU A 349 11.94 -12.90 0.92
C GLU A 349 10.89 -12.53 -0.11
N ARG A 350 10.64 -11.25 -0.22
CA ARG A 350 9.78 -10.70 -1.26
C ARG A 350 10.32 -9.33 -1.65
N ASP A 351 10.47 -9.08 -2.96
CA ASP A 351 10.95 -7.79 -3.46
C ASP A 351 12.31 -7.39 -2.85
N ASN A 352 13.24 -8.35 -2.76
CA ASN A 352 14.54 -8.20 -2.11
C ASN A 352 14.49 -7.76 -0.64
N LEU A 353 13.33 -7.83 -0.01
CA LEU A 353 13.13 -7.51 1.39
C LEU A 353 12.91 -8.80 2.18
N THR A 354 13.62 -8.95 3.30
CA THR A 354 13.37 -10.01 4.26
C THR A 354 12.13 -9.65 5.06
N ILE A 355 11.01 -10.32 4.82
CA ILE A 355 9.72 -10.00 5.44
C ILE A 355 9.38 -10.86 6.63
N ALA A 356 10.06 -12.00 6.78
CA ALA A 356 9.88 -12.88 7.95
C ALA A 356 11.10 -13.75 8.15
N CYS A 357 11.32 -14.21 9.37
CA CYS A 357 12.37 -15.16 9.70
C CYS A 357 11.96 -16.09 10.84
N ALA A 358 12.61 -17.24 10.91
CA ALA A 358 12.54 -18.16 12.03
C ALA A 358 13.82 -19.00 12.09
N ALA A 359 14.19 -19.44 13.26
CA ALA A 359 15.34 -20.32 13.47
C ALA A 359 14.89 -21.67 14.02
N LEU A 360 15.61 -22.73 13.64
CA LEU A 360 15.49 -24.05 14.21
C LEU A 360 16.83 -24.46 14.83
N TYR A 361 16.84 -24.67 16.14
CA TYR A 361 17.98 -25.17 16.88
C TYR A 361 17.75 -26.63 17.24
N PRO A 362 18.43 -27.60 16.57
CA PRO A 362 18.26 -29.01 16.85
C PRO A 362 19.09 -29.45 18.03
N PHE A 363 18.51 -30.33 18.85
CA PHE A 363 19.19 -31.08 19.91
C PHE A 363 19.07 -32.56 19.55
N LEU A 364 20.01 -33.03 18.77
CA LEU A 364 19.93 -34.32 18.08
C LEU A 364 19.94 -35.52 19.04
N GLU A 365 20.71 -35.46 20.12
CA GLU A 365 20.78 -36.54 21.11
C GLU A 365 19.43 -36.77 21.81
N GLU A 366 18.74 -35.69 22.13
CA GLU A 366 17.45 -35.72 22.82
C GLU A 366 16.27 -35.72 21.83
N LYS A 367 16.52 -35.65 20.53
CA LYS A 367 15.55 -35.67 19.45
C LYS A 367 14.47 -34.59 19.58
N ILE A 368 14.86 -33.43 20.05
CA ILE A 368 13.99 -32.27 20.21
C ILE A 368 14.60 -31.05 19.51
N GLY A 369 13.77 -30.18 18.96
CA GLY A 369 14.20 -28.92 18.33
C GLY A 369 13.51 -27.73 18.97
N GLU A 370 14.19 -26.57 18.92
CA GLU A 370 13.63 -25.28 19.30
C GLU A 370 13.35 -24.45 18.05
N MET A 371 12.10 -24.00 17.90
CA MET A 371 11.78 -22.92 17.00
C MET A 371 11.90 -21.59 17.74
N ALA A 372 12.78 -20.74 17.28
CA ALA A 372 13.11 -19.49 17.94
C ALA A 372 13.19 -18.32 16.96
N CYS A 373 13.30 -17.11 17.48
CA CYS A 373 13.52 -15.91 16.68
C CYS A 373 12.50 -15.70 15.55
N VAL A 374 11.24 -15.96 15.84
CA VAL A 374 10.15 -15.79 14.86
C VAL A 374 9.79 -14.31 14.78
N ALA A 375 9.92 -13.73 13.62
CA ALA A 375 9.61 -12.34 13.37
C ALA A 375 8.96 -12.17 12.00
N VAL A 376 7.95 -11.31 11.92
CA VAL A 376 7.27 -10.94 10.68
C VAL A 376 7.26 -9.42 10.59
N HIS A 377 7.60 -8.89 9.42
CA HIS A 377 7.60 -7.46 9.15
C HIS A 377 6.18 -6.89 9.41
N PRO A 378 6.06 -5.72 10.08
CA PRO A 378 4.76 -5.15 10.45
C PRO A 378 3.77 -5.00 9.30
N ASP A 379 4.25 -4.63 8.11
CA ASP A 379 3.41 -4.43 6.93
C ASP A 379 2.86 -5.74 6.34
N TYR A 380 3.38 -6.90 6.78
CA TYR A 380 3.03 -8.22 6.25
C TYR A 380 2.38 -9.15 7.29
N ARG A 381 2.01 -8.65 8.45
CA ARG A 381 1.46 -9.46 9.56
C ARG A 381 0.07 -10.03 9.32
N SER A 382 -0.67 -9.50 8.38
CA SER A 382 -2.07 -9.86 8.13
C SER A 382 -2.28 -11.16 7.34
N SER A 383 -1.23 -11.89 7.03
CA SER A 383 -1.29 -13.10 6.22
C SER A 383 -0.63 -14.30 6.91
N SER A 384 -0.70 -15.47 6.28
CA SER A 384 -0.31 -16.77 6.83
C SER A 384 1.22 -17.02 6.90
N ARG A 385 2.03 -16.01 6.97
CA ARG A 385 3.51 -16.16 6.91
C ARG A 385 4.11 -16.86 8.13
N GLY A 386 3.57 -16.60 9.31
CA GLY A 386 3.96 -17.34 10.51
C GLY A 386 3.71 -18.83 10.37
N GLU A 387 2.58 -19.19 9.78
CA GLU A 387 2.19 -20.57 9.51
C GLU A 387 3.09 -21.24 8.47
N MET A 388 3.45 -20.54 7.40
CA MET A 388 4.42 -21.00 6.40
C MET A 388 5.78 -21.31 7.03
N LEU A 389 6.26 -20.43 7.91
CA LEU A 389 7.52 -20.65 8.65
C LEU A 389 7.41 -21.86 9.56
N LEU A 390 6.32 -22.00 10.30
CA LEU A 390 6.11 -23.14 11.19
C LEU A 390 6.13 -24.45 10.41
N GLN A 391 5.41 -24.54 9.31
CA GLN A 391 5.41 -25.74 8.46
C GLN A 391 6.82 -26.06 7.94
N ARG A 392 7.55 -25.05 7.51
CA ARG A 392 8.93 -25.23 7.02
C ARG A 392 9.84 -25.78 8.13
N VAL A 393 9.76 -25.20 9.31
CA VAL A 393 10.55 -25.63 10.49
C VAL A 393 10.16 -27.03 10.91
N GLU A 394 8.88 -27.37 10.96
CA GLU A 394 8.42 -28.73 11.27
C GLU A 394 8.95 -29.75 10.27
N ASN A 395 8.90 -29.46 8.98
CA ASN A 395 9.43 -30.33 7.94
C ASN A 395 10.93 -30.54 8.07
N GLN A 396 11.68 -29.47 8.33
CA GLN A 396 13.13 -29.57 8.56
C GLN A 396 13.44 -30.41 9.80
N ALA A 397 12.68 -30.21 10.88
CA ALA A 397 12.85 -30.98 12.11
C ALA A 397 12.59 -32.48 11.89
N ARG A 398 11.53 -32.83 11.16
CA ARG A 398 11.24 -34.23 10.80
C ARG A 398 12.35 -34.84 9.96
N GLN A 399 12.88 -34.11 9.00
CA GLN A 399 13.99 -34.59 8.17
C GLN A 399 15.27 -34.83 8.96
N MET A 400 15.47 -34.11 10.07
CA MET A 400 16.59 -34.30 10.99
C MET A 400 16.37 -35.46 11.97
N GLY A 401 15.19 -36.08 11.96
CA GLY A 401 14.83 -37.14 12.88
C GLY A 401 14.39 -36.65 14.27
N LEU A 402 14.08 -35.37 14.42
CA LEU A 402 13.54 -34.85 15.65
C LEU A 402 12.11 -35.35 15.90
N LYS A 403 11.75 -35.58 17.15
CA LYS A 403 10.44 -36.09 17.54
C LYS A 403 9.53 -35.02 18.12
N LYS A 404 10.09 -33.96 18.66
CA LYS A 404 9.35 -32.90 19.31
C LYS A 404 9.93 -31.54 18.94
N LEU A 405 9.07 -30.54 18.97
CA LEU A 405 9.43 -29.15 18.76
C LEU A 405 8.92 -28.33 19.94
N PHE A 406 9.76 -27.46 20.48
CA PHE A 406 9.34 -26.55 21.53
C PHE A 406 9.57 -25.10 21.13
N VAL A 407 8.84 -24.21 21.76
CA VAL A 407 9.00 -22.77 21.65
C VAL A 407 9.01 -22.13 23.04
N LEU A 408 9.77 -21.05 23.17
CA LEU A 408 9.77 -20.20 24.36
C LEU A 408 9.16 -18.85 23.95
N THR A 409 7.96 -18.56 24.44
CA THR A 409 7.22 -17.37 24.05
C THR A 409 6.70 -16.59 25.24
N THR A 410 6.70 -15.25 25.11
CA THR A 410 6.12 -14.35 26.10
C THR A 410 4.74 -13.83 25.69
N ARG A 411 4.42 -13.82 24.39
CA ARG A 411 3.20 -13.17 23.86
C ARG A 411 2.38 -14.00 22.90
N SER A 412 2.90 -15.08 22.33
CA SER A 412 2.24 -15.82 21.24
C SER A 412 1.70 -17.18 21.67
N ILE A 413 1.33 -17.34 22.95
CA ILE A 413 0.89 -18.62 23.53
C ILE A 413 -0.29 -19.20 22.76
N HIS A 414 -1.34 -18.41 22.54
CA HIS A 414 -2.57 -18.87 21.90
C HIS A 414 -2.35 -19.25 20.42
N TRP A 415 -1.50 -18.47 19.72
CA TRP A 415 -1.17 -18.77 18.34
C TRP A 415 -0.55 -20.15 18.18
N PHE A 416 0.37 -20.52 19.07
CA PHE A 416 0.99 -21.85 19.07
C PHE A 416 0.02 -22.93 19.56
N GLN A 417 -0.80 -22.65 20.57
CA GLN A 417 -1.80 -23.61 21.07
C GLN A 417 -2.81 -23.99 19.99
N GLU A 418 -3.26 -23.03 19.19
CA GLU A 418 -4.15 -23.29 18.06
C GLU A 418 -3.53 -24.23 17.01
N ARG A 419 -2.21 -24.38 17.02
CA ARG A 419 -1.45 -25.20 16.06
C ARG A 419 -0.88 -26.48 16.68
N GLY A 420 -1.45 -26.89 17.80
CA GLY A 420 -1.14 -28.18 18.42
C GLY A 420 -0.04 -28.18 19.47
N PHE A 421 0.47 -27.00 19.85
CA PHE A 421 1.42 -26.90 20.96
C PHE A 421 0.68 -26.91 22.29
N THR A 422 1.26 -27.58 23.28
CA THR A 422 0.70 -27.64 24.65
C THR A 422 1.68 -27.07 25.65
N PRO A 423 1.20 -26.44 26.73
CA PRO A 423 2.07 -25.93 27.79
C PRO A 423 2.90 -27.04 28.42
N ALA A 424 4.15 -26.73 28.72
CA ALA A 424 5.08 -27.67 29.34
C ALA A 424 5.95 -26.95 30.39
N GLU A 425 6.63 -27.75 31.20
CA GLU A 425 7.53 -27.25 32.24
C GLU A 425 9.00 -27.29 31.78
N VAL A 426 9.86 -26.64 32.55
CA VAL A 426 11.30 -26.54 32.24
C VAL A 426 11.99 -27.89 32.08
N ASP A 427 11.49 -28.95 32.76
CA ASP A 427 12.06 -30.30 32.72
C ASP A 427 11.98 -30.97 31.35
N VAL A 428 11.08 -30.51 30.45
CA VAL A 428 10.99 -31.05 29.09
C VAL A 428 12.04 -30.50 28.15
N LEU A 429 12.71 -29.40 28.54
CA LEU A 429 13.75 -28.79 27.73
C LEU A 429 15.02 -29.66 27.70
N PRO A 430 15.80 -29.59 26.61
CA PRO A 430 17.13 -30.17 26.58
C PRO A 430 18.01 -29.62 27.73
N MET A 431 18.88 -30.46 28.26
CA MET A 431 19.70 -30.07 29.43
C MET A 431 20.49 -28.77 29.20
N GLN A 432 21.02 -28.58 28.00
CA GLN A 432 21.72 -27.34 27.64
C GLN A 432 20.80 -26.13 27.75
N LYS A 433 19.55 -26.28 27.36
CA LYS A 433 18.58 -25.18 27.36
C LYS A 433 17.99 -24.91 28.75
N GLN A 434 17.85 -25.94 29.59
CA GLN A 434 17.42 -25.80 30.98
C GLN A 434 18.32 -24.86 31.74
N ALA A 435 19.66 -24.98 31.56
CA ALA A 435 20.64 -24.14 32.19
C ALA A 435 20.60 -22.68 31.76
N LEU A 436 20.09 -22.42 30.54
CA LEU A 436 19.99 -21.10 29.92
C LEU A 436 18.63 -20.44 30.06
N TYR A 437 17.65 -21.16 30.65
CA TYR A 437 16.31 -20.62 30.79
C TYR A 437 16.29 -19.35 31.66
N ASN A 438 15.74 -18.28 31.14
CA ASN A 438 15.68 -16.99 31.81
C ASN A 438 14.38 -16.85 32.62
N TYR A 439 14.45 -17.09 33.91
CA TYR A 439 13.33 -16.96 34.83
C TYR A 439 12.78 -15.53 34.96
N GLN A 440 13.61 -14.52 34.75
CA GLN A 440 13.19 -13.11 34.80
C GLN A 440 12.29 -12.75 33.64
N ARG A 441 12.58 -13.28 32.45
CA ARG A 441 11.77 -13.10 31.27
C ARG A 441 10.44 -13.85 31.36
N ARG A 442 10.40 -14.93 32.11
CA ARG A 442 9.21 -15.78 32.34
C ARG A 442 8.52 -16.23 31.05
N SER A 443 9.29 -16.57 30.04
CA SER A 443 8.70 -17.11 28.81
C SER A 443 7.99 -18.43 29.11
N LYS A 444 6.88 -18.63 28.42
CA LYS A 444 6.12 -19.89 28.49
C LYS A 444 6.73 -20.91 27.55
N ILE A 445 6.75 -22.15 28.01
CA ILE A 445 7.27 -23.29 27.26
C ILE A 445 6.08 -23.99 26.63
N LEU A 446 6.09 -24.14 25.33
CA LEU A 446 5.08 -24.88 24.56
C LEU A 446 5.75 -25.99 23.78
N LEU A 447 5.15 -27.14 23.75
CA LEU A 447 5.69 -28.38 23.17
C LEU A 447 4.69 -28.97 22.19
N ALA A 448 5.19 -29.46 21.05
CA ALA A 448 4.39 -30.23 20.10
C ALA A 448 5.13 -31.50 19.67
N ASP A 449 4.39 -32.56 19.42
CA ASP A 449 4.90 -33.76 18.77
C ASP A 449 5.00 -33.55 17.26
N LEU A 450 6.04 -34.06 16.64
CA LEU A 450 6.27 -33.95 15.20
C LEU A 450 5.76 -35.19 14.45
#